data_1e8ecb5279096e270071753d2f5411ae
#
_entry.id   1e8ecb5279096e270071753d2f5411ae
#
_cell.length_a   1.000
_cell.length_b   1.000
_cell.length_c   1.000
_cell.angle_alpha   90.00
_cell.angle_beta   90.00
_cell.angle_gamma   90.00
#
_symmetry.space_group_name_H-M   'P 1'
#
loop_
_entity.id
_entity.type
_entity.pdbx_description
1 polymer ?
#
loop_
_entity_poly.entity_id
_entity_poly.type
_entity_poly.pdbx_seq_one_letter_code
_entity_poly.pdbx_strand_id
1 'polypeptide(L)'
;MHAVTAAYVSPARATPEQAAIGHVTPGRAMPQRASTGAAWYEPEVPQAVATALFASAKGPLARGEHLYRDVAACTNVSWKLLAAVDWMQCKADPRYSPVQGEKLGARNGDGTSYSTKSAALTQCACDLLELSAAVYGIDLTARRPLSVRELAAAFAAFRWGAILWRHGVSPMEFPYSVAGLTGQHQKMHWPSIEAPDAPDRPGGRFREAFGAVPVVLSLGYPATV
;
A
#
# COMPACT_ATOMS: atom_id res chain seq x y z
N MET A 1 2.46 39.32 -9.99
CA MET A 1 1.59 38.11 -10.01
C MET A 1 1.98 37.29 -11.25
N HIS A 2 2.85 36.30 -11.09
CA HIS A 2 3.21 35.38 -12.17
C HIS A 2 2.67 33.99 -11.80
N ALA A 3 1.69 33.54 -12.56
CA ALA A 3 1.16 32.18 -12.49
C ALA A 3 2.24 31.21 -13.02
N VAL A 4 2.79 30.38 -12.16
CA VAL A 4 3.66 29.27 -12.57
C VAL A 4 2.72 28.12 -12.95
N THR A 5 2.51 27.97 -14.24
CA THR A 5 1.84 26.81 -14.81
C THR A 5 2.84 25.64 -14.73
N ALA A 6 2.70 24.78 -13.74
CA ALA A 6 3.44 23.54 -13.68
C ALA A 6 2.95 22.62 -14.82
N ALA A 7 3.78 22.44 -15.83
CA ALA A 7 3.55 21.46 -16.89
C ALA A 7 3.65 20.06 -16.27
N TYR A 8 2.54 19.34 -16.24
CA TYR A 8 2.47 17.93 -15.93
C TYR A 8 3.20 17.15 -17.03
N VAL A 9 4.40 16.69 -16.75
CA VAL A 9 5.11 15.75 -17.61
C VAL A 9 4.67 14.35 -17.21
N SER A 10 3.84 13.74 -18.04
CA SER A 10 3.42 12.36 -17.91
C SER A 10 4.66 11.45 -17.96
N PRO A 11 4.95 10.63 -16.96
CA PRO A 11 6.07 9.70 -17.03
C PRO A 11 5.71 8.54 -17.96
N ALA A 12 6.48 8.41 -18.99
CA ALA A 12 6.38 7.32 -19.94
C ALA A 12 6.92 6.02 -19.34
N ARG A 13 6.24 4.94 -19.67
CA ARG A 13 6.64 3.54 -19.72
C ARG A 13 6.64 2.75 -18.41
N ALA A 14 5.54 2.01 -18.28
CA ALA A 14 5.48 0.75 -17.53
C ALA A 14 6.64 -0.20 -17.92
N THR A 15 7.16 -0.95 -16.94
CA THR A 15 8.05 -2.08 -17.20
C THR A 15 7.38 -3.09 -18.13
N PRO A 16 8.12 -3.97 -18.84
CA PRO A 16 7.53 -5.00 -19.69
C PRO A 16 6.49 -5.89 -18.97
N GLU A 17 6.63 -6.07 -17.66
CA GLU A 17 5.64 -6.76 -16.84
C GLU A 17 4.39 -5.93 -16.55
N GLN A 18 4.54 -4.62 -16.41
CA GLN A 18 3.40 -3.68 -16.24
C GLN A 18 2.71 -3.39 -17.58
N ALA A 19 3.45 -3.36 -18.68
CA ALA A 19 2.89 -3.23 -20.03
C ALA A 19 2.03 -4.45 -20.43
N ALA A 20 2.18 -5.58 -19.76
CA ALA A 20 1.30 -6.74 -19.90
C ALA A 20 -0.04 -6.61 -19.14
N ILE A 21 -0.32 -5.46 -18.53
CA ILE A 21 -1.67 -5.10 -18.08
C ILE A 21 -2.49 -4.77 -19.33
N GLY A 22 -2.75 -5.80 -20.13
CA GLY A 22 -3.72 -5.73 -21.20
C GLY A 22 -5.05 -5.26 -20.61
N HIS A 23 -5.74 -4.39 -21.30
CA HIS A 23 -7.04 -3.83 -20.95
C HIS A 23 -7.87 -4.82 -20.13
N VAL A 24 -7.92 -4.61 -18.81
CA VAL A 24 -8.85 -5.34 -17.96
C VAL A 24 -10.21 -4.74 -18.26
N THR A 25 -11.05 -5.48 -18.96
CA THR A 25 -12.43 -5.07 -19.23
C THR A 25 -13.13 -4.88 -17.88
N PRO A 26 -13.62 -3.67 -17.55
CA PRO A 26 -14.36 -3.49 -16.30
C PRO A 26 -15.65 -4.32 -16.38
N GLY A 27 -15.84 -5.23 -15.46
CA GLY A 27 -17.15 -5.86 -15.37
C GLY A 27 -17.22 -7.34 -15.00
N ARG A 28 -16.10 -8.02 -14.80
CA ARG A 28 -16.17 -9.39 -14.28
C ARG A 28 -16.00 -9.37 -12.76
N ALA A 29 -17.12 -9.36 -12.04
CA ALA A 29 -17.14 -9.56 -10.60
C ALA A 29 -16.34 -10.84 -10.27
N MET A 30 -15.42 -10.76 -9.30
CA MET A 30 -14.75 -11.92 -8.75
C MET A 30 -15.80 -12.97 -8.36
N PRO A 31 -15.63 -14.25 -8.71
CA PRO A 31 -16.46 -15.30 -8.13
C PRO A 31 -16.23 -15.28 -6.62
N GLN A 32 -17.19 -14.73 -5.88
CA GLN A 32 -17.23 -14.88 -4.44
C GLN A 32 -17.40 -16.36 -4.15
N ARG A 33 -16.32 -17.01 -3.71
CA ARG A 33 -16.46 -18.30 -3.04
C ARG A 33 -17.38 -18.06 -1.85
N ALA A 34 -18.59 -18.62 -1.92
CA ALA A 34 -19.54 -18.62 -0.83
C ALA A 34 -18.86 -19.25 0.39
N SER A 35 -18.45 -18.41 1.34
CA SER A 35 -18.00 -18.86 2.64
C SER A 35 -19.22 -19.23 3.44
N THR A 36 -19.38 -20.51 3.69
CA THR A 36 -20.39 -21.07 4.58
C THR A 36 -20.35 -20.38 5.97
N GLY A 37 -21.40 -19.63 6.30
CA GLY A 37 -22.02 -19.51 7.62
C GLY A 37 -21.18 -19.18 8.87
N ALA A 38 -19.95 -18.70 8.79
CA ALA A 38 -19.24 -18.17 9.95
C ALA A 38 -19.72 -16.73 10.19
N ALA A 39 -20.05 -16.39 11.41
CA ALA A 39 -20.35 -15.02 11.81
C ALA A 39 -19.25 -14.10 11.29
N TRP A 40 -19.64 -13.08 10.54
CA TRP A 40 -18.70 -12.12 9.92
C TRP A 40 -18.11 -11.25 11.04
N TYR A 41 -16.96 -11.67 11.55
CA TYR A 41 -16.19 -10.86 12.47
C TYR A 41 -15.20 -10.03 11.66
N GLU A 42 -15.28 -8.72 11.78
CA GLU A 42 -14.32 -7.83 11.14
C GLU A 42 -12.97 -7.98 11.84
N PRO A 43 -11.89 -8.28 11.12
CA PRO A 43 -10.58 -8.45 11.74
C PRO A 43 -10.11 -7.14 12.36
N GLU A 44 -9.61 -7.22 13.59
CA GLU A 44 -9.08 -6.10 14.36
C GLU A 44 -7.57 -6.21 14.54
N VAL A 45 -6.95 -5.13 14.98
CA VAL A 45 -5.53 -5.15 15.37
C VAL A 45 -5.42 -5.64 16.81
N PRO A 46 -4.80 -6.82 17.07
CA PRO A 46 -4.58 -7.28 18.44
C PRO A 46 -3.74 -6.28 19.24
N GLN A 47 -4.01 -6.14 20.52
CA GLN A 47 -3.30 -5.19 21.39
C GLN A 47 -1.78 -5.38 21.35
N ALA A 48 -1.30 -6.61 21.27
CA ALA A 48 0.14 -6.90 21.16
C ALA A 48 0.74 -6.35 19.87
N VAL A 49 0.02 -6.48 18.74
CA VAL A 49 0.45 -5.93 17.44
C VAL A 49 0.41 -4.41 17.48
N ALA A 50 -0.66 -3.81 18.01
CA ALA A 50 -0.78 -2.36 18.17
C ALA A 50 0.37 -1.79 19.02
N THR A 51 0.72 -2.46 20.12
CA THR A 51 1.83 -2.06 20.99
C THR A 51 3.19 -2.15 20.27
N ALA A 52 3.44 -3.23 19.54
CA ALA A 52 4.68 -3.41 18.77
C ALA A 52 4.79 -2.37 17.64
N LEU A 53 3.69 -2.11 16.93
CA LEU A 53 3.60 -1.06 15.92
C LEU A 53 3.90 0.32 16.51
N PHE A 54 3.24 0.64 17.62
CA PHE A 54 3.43 1.91 18.29
C PHE A 54 4.88 2.12 18.71
N ALA A 55 5.51 1.10 19.28
CA ALA A 55 6.90 1.17 19.73
C ALA A 55 7.88 1.40 18.55
N SER A 56 7.64 0.76 17.41
CA SER A 56 8.58 0.81 16.27
C SER A 56 8.26 1.95 15.28
N ALA A 57 6.98 2.19 14.98
CA ALA A 57 6.55 3.03 13.87
C ALA A 57 6.17 4.47 14.27
N LYS A 58 5.73 4.70 15.52
CA LYS A 58 5.24 6.02 15.95
C LYS A 58 6.21 7.15 15.67
N GLY A 59 7.46 7.00 16.07
CA GLY A 59 8.47 8.04 15.91
C GLY A 59 8.77 8.38 14.45
N PRO A 60 9.12 7.38 13.61
CA PRO A 60 9.33 7.59 12.19
C PRO A 60 8.12 8.19 11.47
N LEU A 61 6.93 7.65 11.68
CA LEU A 61 5.70 8.13 11.03
C LEU A 61 5.31 9.54 11.46
N ALA A 62 5.47 9.87 12.75
CA ALA A 62 5.20 11.23 13.24
C ALA A 62 6.14 12.27 12.61
N ARG A 63 7.40 11.92 12.36
CA ARG A 63 8.33 12.82 11.66
C ARG A 63 7.93 13.10 10.22
N GLY A 64 7.32 12.10 9.54
CA GLY A 64 6.85 12.22 8.16
C GLY A 64 5.43 12.77 8.01
N GLU A 65 4.67 12.94 9.10
CA GLU A 65 3.23 13.20 9.04
C GLU A 65 2.87 14.45 8.23
N HIS A 66 3.61 15.55 8.40
CA HIS A 66 3.37 16.77 7.61
C HIS A 66 3.46 16.50 6.12
N LEU A 67 4.48 15.75 5.69
CA LEU A 67 4.68 15.41 4.28
C LEU A 67 3.56 14.53 3.74
N TYR A 68 3.09 13.53 4.52
CA TYR A 68 1.96 12.71 4.13
C TYR A 68 0.68 13.53 3.98
N ARG A 69 0.46 14.50 4.87
CA ARG A 69 -0.70 15.40 4.81
C ARG A 69 -0.64 16.36 3.61
N ASP A 70 0.54 16.88 3.28
CA ASP A 70 0.74 17.75 2.12
C ASP A 70 0.44 16.99 0.82
N VAL A 71 0.94 15.77 0.66
CA VAL A 71 0.64 14.93 -0.49
C VAL A 71 -0.84 14.53 -0.52
N ALA A 72 -1.43 14.18 0.62
CA ALA A 72 -2.85 13.86 0.73
C ALA A 72 -3.74 15.01 0.28
N ALA A 73 -3.41 16.25 0.65
CA ALA A 73 -4.15 17.44 0.24
C ALA A 73 -4.15 17.65 -1.28
N CYS A 74 -3.08 17.27 -1.98
CA CYS A 74 -2.95 17.39 -3.43
C CYS A 74 -3.59 16.22 -4.19
N THR A 75 -3.67 15.03 -3.58
CA THR A 75 -4.06 13.80 -4.27
C THR A 75 -5.42 13.26 -3.84
N ASN A 76 -6.00 13.79 -2.75
CA ASN A 76 -7.21 13.27 -2.09
C ASN A 76 -7.07 11.82 -1.57
N VAL A 77 -5.87 11.26 -1.51
CA VAL A 77 -5.60 9.98 -0.86
C VAL A 77 -5.41 10.20 0.64
N SER A 78 -6.00 9.38 1.48
CA SER A 78 -5.80 9.49 2.93
C SER A 78 -4.31 9.44 3.30
N TRP A 79 -3.83 10.42 4.09
CA TRP A 79 -2.45 10.47 4.55
C TRP A 79 -2.02 9.21 5.31
N LYS A 80 -2.97 8.50 5.95
CA LYS A 80 -2.71 7.27 6.69
C LYS A 80 -2.35 6.10 5.75
N LEU A 81 -2.92 6.07 4.54
CA LEU A 81 -2.54 5.08 3.52
C LEU A 81 -1.10 5.36 3.04
N LEU A 82 -0.76 6.61 2.79
CA LEU A 82 0.59 7.00 2.38
C LEU A 82 1.63 6.69 3.45
N ALA A 83 1.31 6.95 4.71
CA ALA A 83 2.14 6.61 5.86
C ALA A 83 2.37 5.09 5.96
N ALA A 84 1.32 4.28 5.73
CA ALA A 84 1.43 2.83 5.73
C ALA A 84 2.30 2.32 4.58
N VAL A 85 2.13 2.85 3.37
CA VAL A 85 3.00 2.51 2.22
C VAL A 85 4.46 2.83 2.55
N ASP A 86 4.74 4.04 3.04
CA ASP A 86 6.09 4.45 3.38
C ASP A 86 6.72 3.56 4.46
N TRP A 87 5.94 3.22 5.49
CA TRP A 87 6.39 2.28 6.51
C TRP A 87 6.70 0.90 5.95
N MET A 88 5.81 0.35 5.14
CA MET A 88 5.97 -0.99 4.57
C MET A 88 7.14 -1.08 3.60
N GLN A 89 7.39 -0.04 2.82
CA GLN A 89 8.43 -0.04 1.80
C GLN A 89 9.82 0.30 2.34
N CYS A 90 9.93 1.27 3.25
CA CYS A 90 11.23 1.77 3.71
C CYS A 90 11.26 2.25 5.17
N LYS A 91 10.32 1.81 6.03
CA LYS A 91 10.25 2.16 7.46
C LYS A 91 10.16 3.66 7.72
N ALA A 92 9.56 4.38 6.80
CA ALA A 92 9.48 5.85 6.84
C ALA A 92 10.87 6.53 6.95
N ASP A 93 11.93 5.86 6.47
CA ASP A 93 13.27 6.47 6.40
C ASP A 93 13.26 7.58 5.35
N PRO A 94 13.61 8.83 5.71
CA PRO A 94 13.55 9.97 4.80
C PRO A 94 14.54 9.88 3.63
N ARG A 95 15.50 8.97 3.68
CA ARG A 95 16.52 8.79 2.65
C ARG A 95 16.09 7.84 1.53
N TYR A 96 14.97 7.13 1.69
CA TYR A 96 14.51 6.10 0.76
C TYR A 96 13.14 6.40 0.18
N SER A 97 12.95 5.99 -1.07
CA SER A 97 11.69 6.12 -1.81
C SER A 97 10.69 5.04 -1.38
N PRO A 98 9.43 5.39 -1.08
CA PRO A 98 8.39 4.40 -0.80
C PRO A 98 7.86 3.70 -2.07
N VAL A 99 8.29 4.08 -3.27
CA VAL A 99 7.85 3.45 -4.52
C VAL A 99 8.42 2.04 -4.65
N GLN A 100 9.75 1.90 -4.54
CA GLN A 100 10.44 0.61 -4.64
C GLN A 100 11.44 0.37 -3.49
N GLY A 101 11.51 1.26 -2.50
CA GLY A 101 12.44 1.15 -1.38
C GLY A 101 13.89 1.55 -1.73
N GLU A 102 14.14 2.14 -2.89
CA GLU A 102 15.46 2.58 -3.30
C GLU A 102 15.86 3.90 -2.62
N LYS A 103 17.15 4.15 -2.50
CA LYS A 103 17.67 5.41 -1.98
C LYS A 103 17.23 6.56 -2.89
N LEU A 104 16.79 7.67 -2.30
CA LEU A 104 16.43 8.87 -3.07
C LEU A 104 17.59 9.33 -3.94
N GLY A 105 17.30 9.66 -5.19
CA GLY A 105 18.29 9.98 -6.23
C GLY A 105 18.88 8.76 -6.96
N ALA A 106 18.71 7.55 -6.43
CA ALA A 106 19.10 6.35 -7.16
C ALA A 106 18.07 6.01 -8.26
N ARG A 107 18.50 5.25 -9.24
CA ARG A 107 17.63 4.75 -10.30
C ARG A 107 16.95 3.47 -9.86
N ASN A 108 15.65 3.42 -9.96
CA ASN A 108 14.84 2.23 -9.71
C ASN A 108 15.03 1.16 -10.81
N GLY A 109 14.61 -0.07 -10.55
CA GLY A 109 14.69 -1.16 -11.51
C GLY A 109 13.90 -0.93 -12.81
N ASP A 110 12.86 -0.11 -12.78
CA ASP A 110 12.05 0.31 -13.93
C ASP A 110 12.65 1.53 -14.67
N GLY A 111 13.77 2.05 -14.20
CA GLY A 111 14.44 3.20 -14.78
C GLY A 111 13.98 4.56 -14.24
N THR A 112 12.96 4.61 -13.40
CA THR A 112 12.52 5.84 -12.71
C THR A 112 13.51 6.27 -11.63
N SER A 113 13.44 7.53 -11.19
CA SER A 113 14.24 8.05 -10.10
C SER A 113 13.49 9.16 -9.40
N TYR A 114 13.53 9.18 -8.07
CA TYR A 114 12.89 10.20 -7.26
C TYR A 114 13.94 10.90 -6.41
N SER A 115 14.13 12.20 -6.64
CA SER A 115 15.09 13.00 -5.88
C SER A 115 14.58 13.44 -4.52
N THR A 116 13.26 13.46 -4.32
CA THR A 116 12.61 13.88 -3.08
C THR A 116 11.59 12.87 -2.60
N LYS A 117 11.41 12.79 -1.29
CA LYS A 117 10.40 11.96 -0.64
C LYS A 117 8.98 12.35 -1.05
N SER A 118 8.74 13.66 -1.22
CA SER A 118 7.43 14.18 -1.67
C SER A 118 7.06 13.67 -3.05
N ALA A 119 7.97 13.74 -4.03
CA ALA A 119 7.73 13.24 -5.38
C ALA A 119 7.45 11.73 -5.38
N ALA A 120 8.20 10.96 -4.59
CA ALA A 120 8.00 9.52 -4.45
C ALA A 120 6.64 9.19 -3.79
N LEU A 121 6.24 9.93 -2.75
CA LEU A 121 4.93 9.75 -2.12
C LEU A 121 3.77 10.15 -3.04
N THR A 122 3.95 11.18 -3.85
CA THR A 122 2.95 11.56 -4.86
C THR A 122 2.77 10.44 -5.88
N GLN A 123 3.85 9.81 -6.32
CA GLN A 123 3.76 8.64 -7.20
C GLN A 123 3.02 7.49 -6.51
N CYS A 124 3.34 7.18 -5.24
CA CYS A 124 2.60 6.16 -4.49
C CYS A 124 1.10 6.47 -4.37
N ALA A 125 0.73 7.75 -4.22
CA ALA A 125 -0.68 8.16 -4.22
C ALA A 125 -1.35 7.89 -5.57
N CYS A 126 -0.68 8.23 -6.68
CA CYS A 126 -1.17 7.95 -8.03
C CYS A 126 -1.31 6.44 -8.26
N ASP A 127 -0.31 5.65 -7.90
CA ASP A 127 -0.34 4.19 -8.04
C ASP A 127 -1.46 3.55 -7.20
N LEU A 128 -1.65 4.03 -5.94
CA LEU A 128 -2.76 3.58 -5.10
C LEU A 128 -4.11 3.85 -5.76
N LEU A 129 -4.33 5.07 -6.27
CA LEU A 129 -5.59 5.45 -6.93
C LEU A 129 -5.83 4.61 -8.18
N GLU A 130 -4.87 4.58 -9.07
CA GLU A 130 -4.99 3.91 -10.37
C GLU A 130 -5.17 2.40 -10.19
N LEU A 131 -4.28 1.75 -9.43
CA LEU A 131 -4.31 0.29 -9.28
C LEU A 131 -5.51 -0.19 -8.46
N SER A 132 -5.93 0.55 -7.41
CA SER A 132 -7.12 0.18 -6.64
C SER A 132 -8.38 0.24 -7.49
N ALA A 133 -8.52 1.27 -8.32
CA ALA A 133 -9.65 1.42 -9.22
C ALA A 133 -9.61 0.38 -10.35
N ALA A 134 -8.45 0.20 -11.00
CA ALA A 134 -8.30 -0.69 -12.14
C ALA A 134 -8.47 -2.18 -11.78
N VAL A 135 -7.93 -2.61 -10.62
CA VAL A 135 -7.90 -4.02 -10.24
C VAL A 135 -9.15 -4.44 -9.47
N TYR A 136 -9.61 -3.61 -8.53
CA TYR A 136 -10.68 -3.96 -7.60
C TYR A 136 -11.89 -3.03 -7.65
N GLY A 137 -11.89 -1.98 -8.49
CA GLY A 137 -12.97 -1.01 -8.59
C GLY A 137 -13.13 -0.13 -7.34
N ILE A 138 -12.06 0.06 -6.56
CA ILE A 138 -12.09 0.81 -5.31
C ILE A 138 -11.73 2.27 -5.58
N ASP A 139 -12.64 3.18 -5.23
CA ASP A 139 -12.40 4.61 -5.23
C ASP A 139 -11.85 5.07 -3.86
N LEU A 140 -10.54 5.36 -3.82
CA LEU A 140 -9.87 5.86 -2.61
C LEU A 140 -10.16 7.34 -2.31
N THR A 141 -10.80 8.07 -3.23
CA THR A 141 -11.21 9.46 -3.03
C THR A 141 -12.62 9.59 -2.45
N ALA A 142 -13.33 8.49 -2.36
CA ALA A 142 -14.67 8.45 -1.79
C ALA A 142 -14.67 9.01 -0.35
N ARG A 143 -15.69 9.84 -0.03
CA ARG A 143 -15.81 10.48 1.29
C ARG A 143 -16.32 9.53 2.39
N ARG A 144 -16.29 8.23 2.15
CA ARG A 144 -16.65 7.20 3.13
C ARG A 144 -15.39 6.49 3.63
N PRO A 145 -15.38 5.98 4.85
CA PRO A 145 -14.36 5.06 5.30
C PRO A 145 -14.37 3.79 4.44
N LEU A 146 -13.17 3.24 4.21
CA LEU A 146 -13.01 1.94 3.57
C LEU A 146 -13.14 0.83 4.61
N SER A 147 -13.71 -0.30 4.23
CA SER A 147 -13.69 -1.51 5.03
C SER A 147 -12.27 -2.12 5.08
N VAL A 148 -12.02 -3.01 6.02
CA VAL A 148 -10.76 -3.75 6.11
C VAL A 148 -10.47 -4.50 4.80
N ARG A 149 -11.51 -5.05 4.16
CA ARG A 149 -11.37 -5.74 2.86
C ARG A 149 -10.95 -4.81 1.73
N GLU A 150 -11.53 -3.61 1.67
CA GLU A 150 -11.16 -2.61 0.67
C GLU A 150 -9.74 -2.08 0.92
N LEU A 151 -9.35 -1.86 2.17
CA LEU A 151 -7.98 -1.51 2.52
C LEU A 151 -6.99 -2.61 2.10
N ALA A 152 -7.32 -3.86 2.41
CA ALA A 152 -6.48 -5.00 2.02
C ALA A 152 -6.34 -5.10 0.50
N ALA A 153 -7.43 -4.89 -0.24
CA ALA A 153 -7.44 -4.91 -1.69
C ALA A 153 -6.63 -3.76 -2.29
N ALA A 154 -6.73 -2.55 -1.75
CA ALA A 154 -5.96 -1.40 -2.20
C ALA A 154 -4.45 -1.63 -2.02
N PHE A 155 -4.01 -2.14 -0.88
CA PHE A 155 -2.60 -2.45 -0.66
C PHE A 155 -2.10 -3.63 -1.48
N ALA A 156 -2.93 -4.64 -1.70
CA ALA A 156 -2.61 -5.75 -2.59
C ALA A 156 -2.45 -5.28 -4.05
N ALA A 157 -3.35 -4.40 -4.52
CA ALA A 157 -3.24 -3.79 -5.84
C ALA A 157 -1.95 -2.98 -5.99
N PHE A 158 -1.66 -2.12 -5.01
CA PHE A 158 -0.43 -1.31 -4.99
C PHE A 158 0.83 -2.17 -5.05
N ARG A 159 0.90 -3.25 -4.27
CA ARG A 159 2.12 -4.06 -4.15
C ARG A 159 2.33 -5.00 -5.33
N TRP A 160 1.27 -5.66 -5.80
CA TRP A 160 1.32 -6.73 -6.80
C TRP A 160 0.48 -6.47 -8.04
N GLY A 161 -0.20 -5.30 -8.12
CA GLY A 161 -1.07 -4.98 -9.24
C GLY A 161 -2.11 -6.07 -9.48
N ALA A 162 -2.25 -6.51 -10.72
CA ALA A 162 -3.22 -7.52 -11.10
C ALA A 162 -2.77 -8.97 -10.84
N ILE A 163 -1.55 -9.21 -10.32
CA ILE A 163 -1.01 -10.59 -10.19
C ILE A 163 -1.88 -11.42 -9.26
N LEU A 164 -2.17 -10.93 -8.06
CA LEU A 164 -3.01 -11.66 -7.10
C LEU A 164 -4.40 -11.92 -7.66
N TRP A 165 -4.98 -10.93 -8.33
CA TRP A 165 -6.29 -11.06 -8.98
C TRP A 165 -6.29 -12.13 -10.08
N ARG A 166 -5.28 -12.17 -10.96
CA ARG A 166 -5.14 -13.16 -12.02
C ARG A 166 -5.04 -14.58 -11.48
N HIS A 167 -4.37 -14.74 -10.35
CA HIS A 167 -4.18 -16.05 -9.71
C HIS A 167 -5.30 -16.41 -8.72
N GLY A 168 -6.36 -15.59 -8.60
CA GLY A 168 -7.48 -15.83 -7.71
C GLY A 168 -7.12 -15.81 -6.21
N VAL A 169 -6.01 -15.14 -5.86
CA VAL A 169 -5.59 -14.99 -4.46
C VAL A 169 -6.35 -13.82 -3.84
N SER A 170 -7.01 -14.08 -2.72
CA SER A 170 -7.73 -13.05 -1.99
C SER A 170 -6.76 -12.04 -1.36
N PRO A 171 -7.03 -10.71 -1.43
CA PRO A 171 -6.28 -9.72 -0.68
C PRO A 171 -6.22 -10.00 0.83
N MET A 172 -7.22 -10.69 1.37
CA MET A 172 -7.27 -11.14 2.78
C MET A 172 -6.39 -12.36 3.07
N GLU A 173 -5.78 -12.94 2.07
CA GLU A 173 -4.78 -14.03 2.17
C GLU A 173 -3.36 -13.52 1.90
N PHE A 174 -3.20 -12.22 1.70
CA PHE A 174 -1.93 -11.61 1.33
C PHE A 174 -1.26 -10.95 2.54
N PRO A 175 -0.11 -11.48 3.04
CA PRO A 175 0.54 -11.00 4.27
C PRO A 175 0.91 -9.52 4.24
N TYR A 176 1.36 -8.99 3.10
CA TYR A 176 1.65 -7.56 2.96
C TYR A 176 0.47 -6.68 3.34
N SER A 177 -0.76 -7.14 3.07
CA SER A 177 -1.96 -6.39 3.40
C SER A 177 -2.40 -6.61 4.86
N VAL A 178 -2.54 -7.86 5.31
CA VAL A 178 -3.36 -8.19 6.49
C VAL A 178 -2.64 -8.95 7.60
N ALA A 179 -1.35 -9.33 7.43
CA ALA A 179 -0.64 -10.05 8.49
C ALA A 179 -0.73 -9.29 9.83
N GLY A 180 -1.00 -10.00 10.90
CA GLY A 180 -1.11 -9.45 12.25
C GLY A 180 -2.51 -8.99 12.67
N LEU A 181 -3.52 -9.02 11.79
CA LEU A 181 -4.92 -8.89 12.21
C LEU A 181 -5.40 -10.12 13.00
N THR A 182 -6.49 -10.00 13.73
CA THR A 182 -7.10 -11.11 14.50
C THR A 182 -7.52 -12.27 13.60
N GLY A 183 -7.73 -13.43 14.20
CA GLY A 183 -8.16 -14.64 13.49
C GLY A 183 -7.03 -15.30 12.70
N GLN A 184 -7.35 -15.77 11.51
CA GLN A 184 -6.39 -16.48 10.65
C GLN A 184 -5.19 -15.64 10.23
N HIS A 185 -5.32 -14.31 10.28
CA HIS A 185 -4.28 -13.37 9.85
C HIS A 185 -3.17 -13.18 10.89
N GLN A 186 -3.40 -13.55 12.16
CA GLN A 186 -2.49 -13.28 13.26
C GLN A 186 -1.12 -13.98 13.12
N LYS A 187 -1.09 -15.15 12.49
CA LYS A 187 0.10 -15.98 12.31
C LYS A 187 0.48 -16.17 10.83
N MET A 188 0.14 -15.21 9.99
CA MET A 188 0.52 -15.28 8.59
C MET A 188 2.03 -15.19 8.43
N HIS A 189 2.56 -16.03 7.57
CA HIS A 189 3.96 -16.02 7.17
C HIS A 189 4.08 -15.46 5.76
N TRP A 190 5.09 -14.64 5.54
CA TRP A 190 5.42 -14.14 4.22
C TRP A 190 5.81 -15.29 3.30
N PRO A 191 5.19 -15.43 2.13
CA PRO A 191 5.61 -16.42 1.16
C PRO A 191 7.02 -16.12 0.64
N SER A 192 7.70 -17.11 0.12
CA SER A 192 9.08 -16.96 -0.41
C SER A 192 9.19 -15.90 -1.50
N ILE A 193 8.15 -15.75 -2.33
CA ILE A 193 8.08 -14.70 -3.38
C ILE A 193 8.05 -13.27 -2.81
N GLU A 194 7.60 -13.11 -1.57
CA GLU A 194 7.62 -11.84 -0.84
C GLU A 194 8.93 -11.67 -0.05
N ALA A 195 9.68 -12.76 0.13
CA ALA A 195 11.00 -12.68 0.74
C ALA A 195 11.92 -11.98 -0.27
N PRO A 196 12.48 -10.84 0.08
CA PRO A 196 13.43 -10.19 -0.80
C PRO A 196 14.66 -11.07 -0.96
N ASP A 197 14.90 -11.53 -2.17
CA ASP A 197 16.08 -12.31 -2.53
C ASP A 197 17.37 -11.46 -2.52
N ALA A 198 17.22 -10.13 -2.39
CA ALA A 198 18.36 -9.23 -2.34
C ALA A 198 18.60 -8.71 -0.92
N PRO A 199 19.74 -9.06 -0.30
CA PRO A 199 20.11 -8.58 1.04
C PRO A 199 20.26 -7.05 1.13
N ASP A 200 20.36 -6.38 0.00
CA ASP A 200 20.65 -4.94 -0.10
C ASP A 200 19.44 -4.05 -0.36
N ARG A 201 18.25 -4.61 -0.57
CA ARG A 201 17.03 -3.79 -0.70
C ARG A 201 16.52 -3.36 0.67
N PRO A 202 16.34 -2.05 0.93
CA PRO A 202 15.85 -1.55 2.22
C PRO A 202 14.53 -2.19 2.66
N GLY A 203 13.59 -2.37 1.74
CA GLY A 203 12.34 -3.08 1.97
C GLY A 203 12.53 -4.58 2.24
N GLY A 204 13.69 -5.12 1.89
CA GLY A 204 14.04 -6.52 2.03
C GLY A 204 14.46 -6.96 3.42
N ARG A 205 14.90 -6.05 4.23
CA ARG A 205 15.41 -6.34 5.58
C ARG A 205 14.33 -6.38 6.64
N PHE A 206 13.13 -5.90 6.32
CA PHE A 206 12.09 -5.66 7.30
C PHE A 206 10.91 -6.60 7.09
N ARG A 207 11.04 -7.85 7.51
CA ARG A 207 9.90 -8.74 7.67
C ARG A 207 9.12 -8.27 8.88
N GLU A 208 8.06 -7.53 8.63
CA GLU A 208 7.15 -7.16 9.68
C GLU A 208 6.29 -8.36 10.10
N ALA A 209 5.96 -8.41 11.39
CA ALA A 209 4.96 -9.34 11.88
C ALA A 209 3.52 -8.91 11.51
N PHE A 210 3.37 -7.82 10.75
CA PHE A 210 2.09 -7.19 10.42
C PHE A 210 2.14 -6.52 9.03
N GLY A 211 0.99 -6.46 8.38
CA GLY A 211 0.80 -5.85 7.07
C GLY A 211 0.40 -4.37 7.14
N ALA A 212 0.10 -3.80 5.97
CA ALA A 212 -0.23 -2.39 5.82
C ALA A 212 -1.56 -2.00 6.51
N VAL A 213 -2.57 -2.86 6.50
CA VAL A 213 -3.86 -2.59 7.15
C VAL A 213 -3.72 -2.38 8.66
N PRO A 214 -3.02 -3.24 9.43
CA PRO A 214 -2.72 -2.96 10.84
C PRO A 214 -2.06 -1.59 11.07
N VAL A 215 -1.15 -1.17 10.20
CA VAL A 215 -0.53 0.17 10.30
C VAL A 215 -1.59 1.27 10.16
N VAL A 216 -2.43 1.19 9.14
CA VAL A 216 -3.50 2.18 8.88
C VAL A 216 -4.48 2.26 10.05
N LEU A 217 -4.93 1.11 10.55
CA LEU A 217 -5.87 1.06 11.69
C LEU A 217 -5.23 1.61 12.96
N SER A 218 -3.96 1.30 13.22
CA SER A 218 -3.21 1.83 14.38
C SER A 218 -2.98 3.34 14.32
N LEU A 219 -3.05 3.93 13.12
CA LEU A 219 -3.08 5.39 12.93
C LEU A 219 -4.48 5.99 13.15
N GLY A 220 -5.46 5.18 13.59
CA GLY A 220 -6.83 5.62 13.85
C GLY A 220 -7.63 5.88 12.56
N TYR A 221 -7.41 5.09 11.51
CA TYR A 221 -8.29 5.13 10.33
C TYR A 221 -9.66 4.57 10.70
N PRO A 222 -10.76 5.30 10.45
CA PRO A 222 -12.10 4.80 10.73
C PRO A 222 -12.49 3.79 9.65
N ALA A 223 -12.16 2.51 9.84
CA ALA A 223 -12.66 1.46 8.95
C ALA A 223 -14.16 1.24 9.19
N THR A 224 -14.91 1.00 8.12
CA THR A 224 -16.30 0.56 8.22
C THR A 224 -16.36 -0.95 8.38
N VAL A 225 -17.28 -1.41 9.19
CA VAL A 225 -17.65 -2.81 9.35
C VAL A 225 -18.44 -3.31 8.14
#